data_82695cefbc2bb506b0cd7a31941374c5
#
_entry.id   82695cefbc2bb506b0cd7a31941374c5
#
_cell.length_a   1.000
_cell.length_b   1.000
_cell.length_c   1.000
_cell.angle_alpha   90.00
_cell.angle_beta   90.00
_cell.angle_gamma   90.00
#
_symmetry.space_group_name_H-M   'P 1'
#
loop_
_entity.id
_entity.type
_entity.pdbx_description
1 polymer ?
#
loop_
_entity_poly.entity_id
_entity_poly.type
_entity_poly.pdbx_seq_one_letter_code
_entity_poly.pdbx_strand_id
1 'polypeptide(L)'
;MSKKLLQVEHLSIALKNPYQDLVKDISFSLEEAGAVILLGQSGSGKTMTCRAILGLLNSSAFQVNGEIFFDNRSLLQLKEKERALYYGNKIAFIPQNPMTALDPSRKIGAQMAEFLNLHQDLKKKEALSLYEQALSRAGLTDTKRILSSRPYQLSGGMLQRCLIALAIAGNAKLVVAD
;
A
#
# COMPACT_ATOMS: atom_id res chain seq x y z
N MET A 1 16.50 14.45 -16.87
CA MET A 1 16.12 14.46 -15.44
C MET A 1 15.07 13.39 -15.26
N SER A 2 15.28 12.44 -14.37
CA SER A 2 14.26 11.43 -14.03
C SER A 2 13.05 12.11 -13.39
N LYS A 3 11.86 11.58 -13.71
CA LYS A 3 10.61 12.13 -13.19
C LYS A 3 10.43 11.69 -11.72
N LYS A 4 10.22 12.65 -10.83
CA LYS A 4 9.88 12.35 -9.44
C LYS A 4 8.47 11.76 -9.36
N LEU A 5 8.34 10.56 -8.83
CA LEU A 5 7.07 9.87 -8.64
C LEU A 5 6.42 10.26 -7.30
N LEU A 6 7.20 10.31 -6.22
CA LEU A 6 6.76 10.74 -4.89
C LEU A 6 7.69 11.85 -4.38
N GLN A 7 7.12 12.89 -3.80
CA GLN A 7 7.85 13.94 -3.10
C GLN A 7 7.18 14.16 -1.74
N VAL A 8 7.97 14.15 -0.70
CA VAL A 8 7.55 14.47 0.66
C VAL A 8 8.37 15.67 1.09
N GLU A 9 7.71 16.77 1.46
CA GLU A 9 8.34 18.04 1.76
C GLU A 9 7.89 18.54 3.12
N HIS A 10 8.85 18.75 4.03
CA HIS A 10 8.64 19.27 5.38
C HIS A 10 7.54 18.57 6.17
N LEU A 11 7.40 17.24 5.98
CA LEU A 11 6.36 16.46 6.62
C LEU A 11 6.61 16.38 8.13
N SER A 12 5.62 16.87 8.88
CA SER A 12 5.56 16.75 10.34
C SER A 12 4.22 16.16 10.74
N ILE A 13 4.24 15.24 11.70
CA ILE A 13 3.04 14.53 12.19
C ILE A 13 3.03 14.60 13.70
N ALA A 14 1.94 15.08 14.28
CA ALA A 14 1.73 15.10 15.72
C ALA A 14 0.40 14.45 16.09
N LEU A 15 0.34 13.77 17.24
CA LEU A 15 -0.89 13.40 17.92
C LEU A 15 -1.47 14.65 18.59
N LYS A 16 -2.79 14.82 18.53
CA LYS A 16 -3.44 16.04 19.08
C LYS A 16 -3.71 15.96 20.57
N ASN A 17 -4.13 14.78 21.06
CA ASN A 17 -4.53 14.58 22.47
C ASN A 17 -4.05 13.21 23.00
N PRO A 18 -3.09 13.18 23.98
CA PRO A 18 -2.24 14.29 24.36
C PRO A 18 -1.34 14.72 23.20
N TYR A 19 -0.91 15.98 23.17
CA TYR A 19 -0.01 16.44 22.11
C TYR A 19 1.34 15.73 22.17
N GLN A 20 1.74 15.13 21.05
CA GLN A 20 3.04 14.46 20.93
C GLN A 20 3.52 14.52 19.49
N ASP A 21 4.73 15.03 19.27
CA ASP A 21 5.40 14.95 17.97
C ASP A 21 5.79 13.50 17.66
N LEU A 22 5.38 13.00 16.51
CA LEU A 22 5.68 11.65 16.02
C LEU A 22 6.68 11.66 14.87
N VAL A 23 6.60 12.66 14.01
CA VAL A 23 7.51 12.90 12.88
C VAL A 23 7.82 14.38 12.84
N LYS A 24 9.11 14.75 12.68
CA LYS A 24 9.56 16.15 12.66
C LYS A 24 10.31 16.45 11.38
N ASP A 25 9.72 17.30 10.54
CA ASP A 25 10.33 17.94 9.37
C ASP A 25 11.16 17.00 8.49
N ILE A 26 10.54 15.96 7.96
CA ILE A 26 11.20 15.04 7.03
C ILE A 26 10.89 15.43 5.59
N SER A 27 11.94 15.35 4.75
CA SER A 27 11.82 15.58 3.31
C SER A 27 12.60 14.51 2.54
N PHE A 28 11.99 13.93 1.52
CA PHE A 28 12.63 12.99 0.60
C PHE A 28 11.86 12.89 -0.71
N SER A 29 12.48 12.33 -1.73
CA SER A 29 11.81 12.06 -3.00
C SER A 29 12.14 10.68 -3.54
N LEU A 30 11.22 10.11 -4.30
CA LEU A 30 11.36 8.86 -5.01
C LEU A 30 11.15 9.11 -6.51
N GLU A 31 12.10 8.68 -7.31
CA GLU A 31 12.02 8.71 -8.78
C GLU A 31 11.27 7.49 -9.33
N GLU A 32 10.78 7.57 -10.56
CA GLU A 32 10.20 6.41 -11.25
C GLU A 32 11.24 5.26 -11.31
N ALA A 33 10.80 4.03 -11.06
CA ALA A 33 11.63 2.83 -10.96
C ALA A 33 12.70 2.85 -9.85
N GLY A 34 12.66 3.84 -8.94
CA GLY A 34 13.54 3.93 -7.79
C GLY A 34 13.00 3.20 -6.55
N ALA A 35 13.80 3.20 -5.48
CA ALA A 35 13.40 2.74 -4.17
C ALA A 35 13.94 3.67 -3.08
N VAL A 36 13.13 3.92 -2.05
CA VAL A 36 13.52 4.66 -0.84
C VAL A 36 13.29 3.76 0.37
N ILE A 37 14.27 3.70 1.25
CA ILE A 37 14.20 2.93 2.50
C ILE A 37 14.19 3.90 3.67
N LEU A 38 13.17 3.82 4.52
CA LEU A 38 13.10 4.56 5.78
C LEU A 38 13.75 3.73 6.89
N LEU A 39 14.90 4.17 7.38
CA LEU A 39 15.62 3.51 8.46
C LEU A 39 15.42 4.26 9.78
N GLY A 40 15.37 3.52 10.89
CA GLY A 40 15.23 4.08 12.23
C GLY A 40 14.80 3.05 13.26
N GLN A 41 14.94 3.38 14.53
CA GLN A 41 14.53 2.55 15.66
C GLN A 41 13.00 2.38 15.69
N SER A 42 12.49 1.45 16.51
CA SER A 42 11.06 1.35 16.79
C SER A 42 10.55 2.66 17.37
N GLY A 43 9.39 3.13 16.93
CA GLY A 43 8.82 4.40 17.36
C GLY A 43 9.37 5.66 16.66
N SER A 44 10.31 5.54 15.70
CA SER A 44 10.87 6.71 14.99
C SER A 44 9.94 7.34 13.92
N GLY A 45 8.67 6.92 13.83
CA GLY A 45 7.70 7.53 12.93
C GLY A 45 7.59 6.91 11.53
N LYS A 46 8.33 5.82 11.21
CA LYS A 46 8.28 5.15 9.89
C LYS A 46 6.86 4.77 9.47
N THR A 47 6.17 4.01 10.30
CA THR A 47 4.76 3.63 10.08
C THR A 47 3.84 4.84 9.95
N MET A 48 4.09 5.90 10.73
CA MET A 48 3.29 7.14 10.65
C MET A 48 3.52 7.87 9.33
N THR A 49 4.75 7.90 8.84
CA THR A 49 5.08 8.43 7.51
C THR A 49 4.41 7.63 6.41
N CYS A 50 4.47 6.30 6.43
CA CYS A 50 3.75 5.43 5.49
C CYS A 50 2.24 5.70 5.52
N ARG A 51 1.64 5.80 6.70
CA ARG A 51 0.21 6.10 6.86
C ARG A 51 -0.17 7.49 6.36
N ALA A 52 0.70 8.50 6.51
CA ALA A 52 0.49 9.83 5.96
C ALA A 52 0.46 9.80 4.43
N ILE A 53 1.43 9.13 3.79
CA ILE A 53 1.49 8.94 2.33
C ILE A 53 0.22 8.22 1.83
N LEU A 54 -0.27 7.24 2.58
CA LEU A 54 -1.46 6.47 2.24
C LEU A 54 -2.79 7.17 2.58
N GLY A 55 -2.74 8.37 3.20
CA GLY A 55 -3.94 9.08 3.63
C GLY A 55 -4.74 8.35 4.72
N LEU A 56 -4.08 7.48 5.51
CA LEU A 56 -4.70 6.64 6.53
C LEU A 56 -4.70 7.27 7.93
N LEU A 57 -4.21 8.50 8.08
CA LEU A 57 -4.22 9.22 9.34
C LEU A 57 -5.57 9.92 9.55
N ASN A 58 -6.21 9.60 10.68
CA ASN A 58 -7.45 10.26 11.06
C ASN A 58 -7.19 11.71 11.48
N SER A 59 -7.75 12.68 10.75
CA SER A 59 -7.58 14.11 10.99
C SER A 59 -8.11 14.59 12.35
N SER A 60 -9.01 13.85 13.00
CA SER A 60 -9.46 14.16 14.37
C SER A 60 -8.38 13.84 15.42
N ALA A 61 -7.57 12.82 15.20
CA ALA A 61 -6.53 12.36 16.13
C ALA A 61 -5.14 12.93 15.80
N PHE A 62 -4.84 13.16 14.52
CA PHE A 62 -3.51 13.58 14.06
C PHE A 62 -3.54 14.94 13.39
N GLN A 63 -2.47 15.70 13.60
CA GLN A 63 -2.15 16.90 12.83
C GLN A 63 -1.02 16.53 11.87
N VAL A 64 -1.21 16.81 10.58
CA VAL A 64 -0.22 16.57 9.52
C VAL A 64 0.07 17.91 8.87
N ASN A 65 1.34 18.31 8.86
CA ASN A 65 1.85 19.52 8.20
C ASN A 65 2.88 19.12 7.14
N GLY A 66 3.10 20.01 6.17
CA GLY A 66 3.98 19.75 5.02
C GLY A 66 3.19 19.33 3.80
N GLU A 67 3.87 18.80 2.78
CA GLU A 67 3.25 18.41 1.51
C GLU A 67 3.69 17.00 1.11
N ILE A 68 2.78 16.27 0.47
CA ILE A 68 3.04 14.96 -0.13
C ILE A 68 2.50 14.97 -1.55
N PHE A 69 3.40 14.93 -2.54
CA PHE A 69 3.03 14.89 -3.96
C PHE A 69 3.25 13.49 -4.52
N PHE A 70 2.28 12.98 -5.24
CA PHE A 70 2.38 11.78 -6.05
C PHE A 70 2.03 12.14 -7.51
N ASP A 71 2.96 11.90 -8.43
CA ASP A 71 2.84 12.25 -9.86
C ASP A 71 2.39 13.72 -10.03
N ASN A 72 3.03 14.65 -9.30
CA ASN A 72 2.75 16.10 -9.21
C ASN A 72 1.38 16.48 -8.65
N ARG A 73 0.67 15.59 -7.98
CA ARG A 73 -0.59 15.89 -7.28
C ARG A 73 -0.43 15.79 -5.78
N SER A 74 -0.88 16.81 -5.04
CA SER A 74 -0.89 16.79 -3.57
C SER A 74 -1.87 15.73 -3.06
N LEU A 75 -1.35 14.72 -2.33
CA LEU A 75 -2.18 13.67 -1.74
C LEU A 75 -2.95 14.16 -0.51
N LEU A 76 -2.41 15.13 0.22
CA LEU A 76 -3.05 15.66 1.43
C LEU A 76 -4.32 16.46 1.10
N GLN A 77 -4.39 17.07 -0.09
CA GLN A 77 -5.52 17.89 -0.55
C GLN A 77 -6.60 17.09 -1.28
N LEU A 78 -6.39 15.77 -1.54
CA LEU A 78 -7.38 14.94 -2.20
C LEU A 78 -8.66 14.80 -1.39
N LYS A 79 -9.80 15.02 -2.04
CA LYS A 79 -11.11 14.69 -1.48
C LYS A 79 -11.30 13.17 -1.41
N GLU A 80 -12.17 12.70 -0.54
CA GLU A 80 -12.40 11.27 -0.31
C GLU A 80 -12.70 10.48 -1.60
N LYS A 81 -13.52 11.03 -2.49
CA LYS A 81 -13.83 10.41 -3.79
C LYS A 81 -12.60 10.31 -4.71
N GLU A 82 -11.70 11.28 -4.66
CA GLU A 82 -10.48 11.28 -5.46
C GLU A 82 -9.45 10.28 -4.90
N ARG A 83 -9.41 10.11 -3.57
CA ARG A 83 -8.52 9.13 -2.92
C ARG A 83 -8.75 7.72 -3.44
N ALA A 84 -9.99 7.30 -3.64
CA ALA A 84 -10.33 5.98 -4.18
C ALA A 84 -9.73 5.72 -5.58
N LEU A 85 -9.44 6.76 -6.37
CA LEU A 85 -8.80 6.63 -7.68
C LEU A 85 -7.27 6.39 -7.59
N TYR A 86 -6.67 6.72 -6.45
CA TYR A 86 -5.23 6.57 -6.23
C TYR A 86 -4.92 5.31 -5.42
N TYR A 87 -5.59 5.13 -4.29
CA TYR A 87 -5.32 4.01 -3.39
C TYR A 87 -5.99 2.73 -3.90
N GLY A 88 -5.23 1.64 -3.89
CA GLY A 88 -5.63 0.35 -4.45
C GLY A 88 -5.44 0.22 -5.96
N ASN A 89 -5.24 1.32 -6.69
CA ASN A 89 -4.97 1.32 -8.13
C ASN A 89 -3.54 1.78 -8.42
N LYS A 90 -3.25 3.07 -8.18
CA LYS A 90 -1.92 3.66 -8.46
C LYS A 90 -0.94 3.50 -7.31
N ILE A 91 -1.44 3.46 -6.08
CA ILE A 91 -0.67 3.32 -4.85
C ILE A 91 -1.14 2.05 -4.14
N ALA A 92 -0.25 1.07 -4.00
CA ALA A 92 -0.51 -0.16 -3.25
C ALA A 92 0.14 -0.09 -1.86
N PHE A 93 -0.48 -0.77 -0.89
CA PHE A 93 0.03 -0.89 0.46
C PHE A 93 0.29 -2.34 0.83
N ILE A 94 1.46 -2.61 1.40
CA ILE A 94 1.82 -3.90 1.99
C ILE A 94 2.05 -3.67 3.48
N PRO A 95 1.12 -4.11 4.35
CA PRO A 95 1.25 -3.90 5.79
C PRO A 95 2.30 -4.83 6.41
N GLN A 96 2.87 -4.42 7.55
CA GLN A 96 3.81 -5.22 8.35
C GLN A 96 3.22 -6.59 8.74
N ASN A 97 1.94 -6.64 9.08
CA ASN A 97 1.23 -7.90 9.32
C ASN A 97 0.25 -8.19 8.17
N PRO A 98 0.58 -9.10 7.25
CA PRO A 98 -0.27 -9.41 6.10
C PRO A 98 -1.61 -10.05 6.47
N MET A 99 -1.73 -10.67 7.64
CA MET A 99 -2.98 -11.25 8.12
C MET A 99 -4.08 -10.19 8.35
N THR A 100 -3.70 -8.96 8.66
CA THR A 100 -4.67 -7.88 8.92
C THR A 100 -5.28 -7.31 7.64
N ALA A 101 -4.70 -7.59 6.49
CA ALA A 101 -5.18 -7.11 5.20
C ALA A 101 -6.21 -8.03 4.52
N LEU A 102 -6.40 -9.24 5.06
CA LEU A 102 -7.18 -10.29 4.42
C LEU A 102 -8.28 -10.81 5.35
N ASP A 103 -9.47 -11.05 4.81
CA ASP A 103 -10.53 -11.73 5.53
C ASP A 103 -10.17 -13.22 5.72
N PRO A 104 -10.00 -13.69 6.97
CA PRO A 104 -9.58 -15.07 7.25
C PRO A 104 -10.62 -16.12 6.81
N SER A 105 -11.88 -15.75 6.69
CA SER A 105 -12.97 -16.66 6.32
C SER A 105 -13.07 -16.93 4.82
N ARG A 106 -12.46 -16.09 4.00
CA ARG A 106 -12.59 -16.10 2.53
C ARG A 106 -11.35 -16.66 1.84
N LYS A 107 -11.53 -17.29 0.69
CA LYS A 107 -10.41 -17.78 -0.14
C LYS A 107 -9.61 -16.61 -0.71
N ILE A 108 -8.28 -16.77 -0.79
CA ILE A 108 -7.37 -15.76 -1.35
C ILE A 108 -7.81 -15.35 -2.76
N GLY A 109 -8.02 -16.31 -3.67
CA GLY A 109 -8.42 -16.00 -5.05
C GLY A 109 -9.72 -15.22 -5.17
N ALA A 110 -10.68 -15.45 -4.27
CA ALA A 110 -11.95 -14.70 -4.27
C ALA A 110 -11.74 -13.23 -3.89
N GLN A 111 -10.95 -12.97 -2.86
CA GLN A 111 -10.65 -11.61 -2.39
C GLN A 111 -9.84 -10.83 -3.43
N MET A 112 -8.84 -11.48 -4.02
CA MET A 112 -7.98 -10.84 -5.02
C MET A 112 -8.73 -10.54 -6.33
N ALA A 113 -9.59 -11.47 -6.78
CA ALA A 113 -10.41 -11.24 -7.96
C ALA A 113 -11.40 -10.08 -7.76
N GLU A 114 -12.00 -9.98 -6.56
CA GLU A 114 -12.89 -8.88 -6.21
C GLU A 114 -12.15 -7.54 -6.19
N PHE A 115 -10.95 -7.50 -5.59
CA PHE A 115 -10.12 -6.31 -5.57
C PHE A 115 -9.75 -5.84 -6.99
N LEU A 116 -9.29 -6.74 -7.85
CA LEU A 116 -8.92 -6.40 -9.23
C LEU A 116 -10.13 -6.01 -10.08
N ASN A 117 -11.30 -6.65 -9.86
CA ASN A 117 -12.54 -6.23 -10.49
C ASN A 117 -12.92 -4.79 -10.11
N LEU A 118 -12.87 -4.47 -8.81
CA LEU A 118 -13.22 -3.14 -8.31
C LEU A 118 -12.31 -2.03 -8.87
N HIS A 119 -11.01 -2.30 -9.02
CA HIS A 119 -10.03 -1.28 -9.38
C HIS A 119 -9.66 -1.26 -10.88
N GLN A 120 -9.90 -2.34 -11.62
CA GLN A 120 -9.50 -2.47 -13.03
C GLN A 120 -10.65 -2.89 -13.96
N ASP A 121 -11.86 -3.01 -13.45
CA ASP A 121 -13.05 -3.48 -14.21
C ASP A 121 -12.83 -4.83 -14.93
N LEU A 122 -12.03 -5.71 -14.33
CA LEU A 122 -11.71 -7.02 -14.88
C LEU A 122 -12.78 -8.04 -14.50
N LYS A 123 -13.21 -8.87 -15.46
CA LYS A 123 -14.07 -10.03 -15.14
C LYS A 123 -13.30 -11.01 -14.24
N LYS A 124 -14.03 -11.71 -13.37
CA LYS A 124 -13.46 -12.65 -12.39
C LYS A 124 -12.41 -13.61 -12.97
N LYS A 125 -12.67 -14.17 -14.17
CA LYS A 125 -11.73 -15.11 -14.81
C LYS A 125 -10.42 -14.42 -15.24
N GLU A 126 -10.52 -13.22 -15.78
CA GLU A 126 -9.37 -12.40 -16.18
C GLU A 126 -8.56 -11.96 -14.97
N ALA A 127 -9.23 -11.47 -13.92
CA ALA A 127 -8.60 -11.10 -12.65
C ALA A 127 -7.83 -12.27 -12.01
N LEU A 128 -8.43 -13.47 -11.98
CA LEU A 128 -7.76 -14.67 -11.46
C LEU A 128 -6.55 -15.06 -12.30
N SER A 129 -6.64 -15.02 -13.62
CA SER A 129 -5.52 -15.32 -14.52
C SER A 129 -4.37 -14.33 -14.35
N LEU A 130 -4.67 -13.04 -14.25
CA LEU A 130 -3.68 -11.99 -14.03
C LEU A 130 -2.99 -12.15 -12.67
N TYR A 131 -3.78 -12.43 -11.63
CA TYR A 131 -3.25 -12.64 -10.29
C TYR A 131 -2.39 -13.93 -10.20
N GLU A 132 -2.78 -15.00 -10.88
CA GLU A 132 -2.00 -16.24 -10.95
C GLU A 132 -0.61 -16.01 -11.57
N GLN A 133 -0.53 -15.24 -12.65
CA GLN A 133 0.76 -14.84 -13.24
C GLN A 133 1.59 -13.99 -12.27
N ALA A 134 0.96 -13.07 -11.55
CA ALA A 134 1.63 -12.23 -10.55
C ALA A 134 2.12 -13.04 -9.34
N LEU A 135 1.38 -14.07 -8.90
CA LEU A 135 1.83 -15.01 -7.86
C LEU A 135 3.13 -15.72 -8.28
N SER A 136 3.20 -16.20 -9.50
CA SER A 136 4.41 -16.84 -10.05
C SER A 136 5.60 -15.86 -10.07
N ARG A 137 5.38 -14.61 -10.47
CA ARG A 137 6.41 -13.55 -10.42
C ARG A 137 6.85 -13.21 -8.99
N ALA A 138 5.96 -13.33 -8.01
CA ALA A 138 6.28 -13.17 -6.59
C ALA A 138 6.96 -14.41 -5.96
N GLY A 139 7.32 -15.43 -6.77
CA GLY A 139 8.00 -16.64 -6.33
C GLY A 139 7.09 -17.67 -5.64
N LEU A 140 5.80 -17.68 -5.97
CA LEU A 140 4.81 -18.63 -5.49
C LEU A 140 4.40 -19.56 -6.65
N THR A 141 4.85 -20.82 -6.63
CA THR A 141 4.68 -21.76 -7.75
C THR A 141 3.38 -22.55 -7.72
N ASP A 142 2.88 -22.90 -6.52
CA ASP A 142 1.62 -23.65 -6.37
C ASP A 142 0.43 -22.70 -6.33
N THR A 143 0.21 -21.99 -7.43
CA THR A 143 -0.78 -20.91 -7.54
C THR A 143 -2.20 -21.40 -7.33
N LYS A 144 -2.54 -22.59 -7.85
CA LYS A 144 -3.90 -23.17 -7.70
C LYS A 144 -4.24 -23.45 -6.24
N ARG A 145 -3.30 -24.01 -5.49
CA ARG A 145 -3.48 -24.24 -4.05
C ARG A 145 -3.65 -22.93 -3.32
N ILE A 146 -2.81 -21.92 -3.60
CA ILE A 146 -2.88 -20.61 -2.97
C ILE A 146 -4.22 -19.94 -3.23
N LEU A 147 -4.70 -19.92 -4.48
CA LEU A 147 -5.97 -19.33 -4.85
C LEU A 147 -7.16 -19.99 -4.11
N SER A 148 -7.07 -21.30 -3.87
CA SER A 148 -8.11 -22.06 -3.16
C SER A 148 -7.99 -22.02 -1.64
N SER A 149 -6.83 -21.61 -1.11
CA SER A 149 -6.56 -21.52 0.34
C SER A 149 -7.21 -20.28 0.97
N ARG A 150 -7.43 -20.38 2.29
CA ARG A 150 -7.75 -19.24 3.14
C ARG A 150 -6.47 -18.70 3.80
N PRO A 151 -6.45 -17.43 4.26
CA PRO A 151 -5.25 -16.80 4.85
C PRO A 151 -4.57 -17.65 5.93
N TYR A 152 -5.32 -18.22 6.87
CA TYR A 152 -4.76 -19.02 7.97
C TYR A 152 -4.09 -20.34 7.52
N GLN A 153 -4.28 -20.77 6.27
CA GLN A 153 -3.65 -21.98 5.70
C GLN A 153 -2.28 -21.68 5.07
N LEU A 154 -1.88 -20.43 5.02
CA LEU A 154 -0.64 -19.96 4.42
C LEU A 154 0.30 -19.39 5.49
N SER A 155 1.62 -19.50 5.29
CA SER A 155 2.58 -18.84 6.16
C SER A 155 2.55 -17.32 5.98
N GLY A 156 3.03 -16.56 6.96
CA GLY A 156 3.12 -15.10 6.87
C GLY A 156 3.90 -14.62 5.65
N GLY A 157 5.02 -15.28 5.33
CA GLY A 157 5.80 -14.96 4.13
C GLY A 157 5.05 -15.26 2.82
N MET A 158 4.22 -16.31 2.77
CA MET A 158 3.35 -16.58 1.62
C MET A 158 2.27 -15.51 1.47
N LEU A 159 1.64 -15.09 2.58
CA LEU A 159 0.65 -14.02 2.55
C LEU A 159 1.25 -12.69 2.12
N GLN A 160 2.45 -12.37 2.59
CA GLN A 160 3.17 -11.17 2.15
C GLN A 160 3.42 -11.19 0.64
N ARG A 161 3.88 -12.33 0.09
CA ARG A 161 4.05 -12.50 -1.36
C ARG A 161 2.71 -12.45 -2.12
N CYS A 162 1.60 -12.91 -1.53
CA CYS A 162 0.27 -12.71 -2.11
C CYS A 162 -0.09 -11.22 -2.23
N LEU A 163 0.21 -10.40 -1.24
CA LEU A 163 -0.02 -8.95 -1.31
C LEU A 163 0.92 -8.26 -2.31
N ILE A 164 2.18 -8.69 -2.39
CA ILE A 164 3.11 -8.23 -3.44
C ILE A 164 2.57 -8.59 -4.83
N ALA A 165 2.10 -9.83 -5.02
CA ALA A 165 1.48 -10.25 -6.27
C ALA A 165 0.25 -9.40 -6.62
N LEU A 166 -0.55 -8.99 -5.62
CA LEU A 166 -1.68 -8.11 -5.84
C LEU A 166 -1.24 -6.72 -6.33
N ALA A 167 -0.18 -6.15 -5.74
CA ALA A 167 0.38 -4.87 -6.19
C ALA A 167 0.91 -4.96 -7.64
N ILE A 168 1.53 -6.09 -8.01
CA ILE A 168 1.98 -6.36 -9.38
C ILE A 168 0.79 -6.48 -10.34
N ALA A 169 -0.23 -7.28 -9.99
CA ALA A 169 -1.44 -7.46 -10.80
C ALA A 169 -2.24 -6.15 -10.92
N GLY A 170 -2.27 -5.36 -9.85
CA GLY A 170 -2.88 -4.04 -9.81
C GLY A 170 -2.15 -2.98 -10.63
N ASN A 171 -0.95 -3.29 -11.15
CA ASN A 171 -0.10 -2.34 -11.88
C ASN A 171 0.15 -1.04 -11.10
N ALA A 172 0.34 -1.15 -9.79
CA ALA A 172 0.60 0.00 -8.93
C ALA A 172 1.92 0.69 -9.33
N LYS A 173 1.89 2.01 -9.45
CA LYS A 173 3.09 2.81 -9.73
C LYS A 173 3.95 3.01 -8.49
N LEU A 174 3.33 3.08 -7.31
CA LEU A 174 3.98 3.21 -6.01
C LEU A 174 3.54 2.06 -5.11
N VAL A 175 4.51 1.39 -4.50
CA VAL A 175 4.25 0.41 -3.43
C VAL A 175 4.82 0.96 -2.14
N VAL A 176 3.98 1.14 -1.12
CA VAL A 176 4.38 1.50 0.23
C VAL A 176 4.35 0.23 1.06
N ALA A 177 5.49 -0.18 1.60
CA ALA A 177 5.62 -1.35 2.48
C ALA A 177 6.06 -0.91 3.89
N ASP A 178 5.35 -1.37 4.92
CA ASP A 178 5.63 -1.08 6.33
C ASP A 178 6.07 -2.37 7.07
#